data_7da76ce91732c57b4df68058b3303c08
#
_entry.id   7da76ce91732c57b4df68058b3303c08
#
_cell.length_a   1.000
_cell.length_b   1.000
_cell.length_c   1.000
_cell.angle_alpha   90.00
_cell.angle_beta   90.00
_cell.angle_gamma   90.00
#
_symmetry.space_group_name_H-M   'P 1'
#
loop_
_entity.id
_entity.type
_entity.pdbx_description
1 polymer ?
#
loop_
_entity_poly.entity_id
_entity_poly.type
_entity_poly.pdbx_seq_one_letter_code
_entity_poly.pdbx_strand_id
1 'polypeptide(L)'
;MLRQKEFGVLSGSEYFFGTIAMQKQALFYSVHMCGHYYCDKRYGIDRQDLGYFMLMLIEKGTMDLQYHGKTVTAHPGDILLFDGNDHHAYHTAEYVEFYWVHFSGVNSLELYQHLTRENGGVLYTGQKHARSAAQIRTLVRQFANHQLVNETEHSRLLYNALCYLTVNQEADYTDLPNDDPVQQAVAYIQMHLGDDLRLKQLAKQVHLSPSHLIRLFRARLHYSPHEFIICMRMDRAKYLLKSTELPIKAIGAEVGYRTEASFTGAFTDKIGVSPRKFREFPLG
;
A
#
# COMPACT_ATOMS: atom_id res chain seq x y z
N MET A 1 -11.68 19.61 2.66
CA MET A 1 -10.36 20.14 3.05
C MET A 1 -9.50 18.96 3.43
N LEU A 2 -8.38 18.71 2.76
CA LEU A 2 -7.44 17.65 3.13
C LEU A 2 -6.82 18.00 4.48
N ARG A 3 -6.89 17.06 5.43
CA ARG A 3 -6.20 17.21 6.72
C ARG A 3 -4.70 17.19 6.47
N GLN A 4 -4.02 18.11 7.13
CA GLN A 4 -2.58 18.36 7.17
C GLN A 4 -1.79 17.55 6.15
N LYS A 5 -1.49 18.18 5.01
CA LYS A 5 -0.38 17.72 4.18
C LYS A 5 0.82 17.58 5.12
N GLU A 6 1.45 16.42 5.10
CA GLU A 6 2.78 16.29 5.67
C GLU A 6 3.62 17.47 5.14
N PHE A 7 4.34 18.10 6.03
CA PHE A 7 5.04 19.32 5.68
C PHE A 7 6.07 19.02 4.58
N GLY A 8 6.02 19.77 3.47
CA GLY A 8 6.89 19.53 2.33
C GLY A 8 6.39 18.51 1.30
N VAL A 9 5.28 17.79 1.54
CA VAL A 9 4.68 16.91 0.54
C VAL A 9 3.90 17.74 -0.49
N LEU A 10 4.21 17.57 -1.77
CA LEU A 10 3.65 18.31 -2.90
C LEU A 10 2.38 17.66 -3.44
N SER A 11 1.63 18.43 -4.23
CA SER A 11 0.44 17.91 -4.92
C SER A 11 0.83 16.83 -5.93
N GLY A 12 -0.04 15.81 -6.10
CA GLY A 12 0.26 14.63 -6.91
C GLY A 12 0.83 13.48 -6.10
N SER A 13 1.24 13.73 -4.83
CA SER A 13 1.62 12.65 -3.93
C SER A 13 0.40 11.84 -3.51
N GLU A 14 0.56 10.53 -3.49
CA GLU A 14 -0.51 9.58 -3.15
C GLU A 14 0.01 8.54 -2.17
N TYR A 15 -0.88 8.08 -1.29
CA TYR A 15 -0.60 6.94 -0.41
C TYR A 15 -1.83 6.05 -0.25
N PHE A 16 -1.59 4.81 0.07
CA PHE A 16 -2.60 3.75 0.12
C PHE A 16 -2.41 2.90 1.36
N PHE A 17 -3.50 2.42 1.92
CA PHE A 17 -3.48 1.44 3.00
C PHE A 17 -3.59 0.03 2.43
N GLY A 18 -2.76 -0.87 2.91
CA GLY A 18 -2.93 -2.29 2.67
C GLY A 18 -4.11 -2.86 3.46
N THR A 19 -4.83 -3.77 2.84
CA THR A 19 -5.91 -4.50 3.52
C THR A 19 -5.34 -5.80 4.07
N ILE A 20 -5.17 -5.88 5.38
CA ILE A 20 -4.60 -7.06 6.02
C ILE A 20 -5.72 -7.81 6.71
N ALA A 21 -6.04 -9.01 6.23
CA ALA A 21 -6.86 -9.95 6.98
C ALA A 21 -6.02 -10.51 8.14
N MET A 22 -6.42 -10.25 9.39
CA MET A 22 -5.68 -10.66 10.60
C MET A 22 -5.25 -12.13 10.59
N GLN A 23 -6.05 -13.02 9.97
CA GLN A 23 -5.77 -14.46 9.86
C GLN A 23 -4.61 -14.80 8.90
N LYS A 24 -4.19 -13.89 8.04
CA LYS A 24 -3.14 -14.12 7.02
C LYS A 24 -1.81 -13.46 7.35
N GLN A 25 -1.75 -12.61 8.36
CA GLN A 25 -0.49 -11.95 8.78
C GLN A 25 0.62 -12.93 9.13
N ALA A 26 0.25 -14.11 9.64
CA ALA A 26 1.20 -15.17 9.97
C ALA A 26 1.71 -15.99 8.76
N LEU A 27 1.18 -15.74 7.56
CA LEU A 27 1.50 -16.55 6.38
C LEU A 27 2.23 -15.77 5.29
N PHE A 28 1.99 -14.46 5.20
CA PHE A 28 2.43 -13.63 4.10
C PHE A 28 3.14 -12.36 4.58
N TYR A 29 3.98 -11.83 3.72
CA TYR A 29 4.40 -10.44 3.87
C TYR A 29 3.21 -9.52 3.67
N SER A 30 3.04 -8.58 4.56
CA SER A 30 1.91 -7.67 4.58
C SER A 30 2.37 -6.25 4.29
N VAL A 31 1.75 -5.61 3.29
CA VAL A 31 1.90 -4.19 3.04
C VAL A 31 0.90 -3.46 3.94
N HIS A 32 1.38 -2.65 4.87
CA HIS A 32 0.53 -1.84 5.75
C HIS A 32 0.12 -0.53 5.09
N MET A 33 1.09 0.12 4.50
CA MET A 33 0.92 1.34 3.73
C MET A 33 1.95 1.38 2.62
N CYS A 34 1.63 2.06 1.54
CA CYS A 34 2.59 2.38 0.49
C CYS A 34 2.20 3.68 -0.19
N GLY A 35 3.13 4.30 -0.91
CA GLY A 35 2.83 5.54 -1.60
C GLY A 35 3.88 5.94 -2.63
N HIS A 36 3.54 6.99 -3.37
CA HIS A 36 4.41 7.69 -4.29
C HIS A 36 4.39 9.17 -3.93
N TYR A 37 5.50 9.68 -3.45
CA TYR A 37 5.61 11.04 -2.94
C TYR A 37 6.52 11.92 -3.79
N TYR A 38 6.11 13.16 -3.93
CA TYR A 38 6.85 14.30 -4.45
C TYR A 38 7.04 15.29 -3.30
N CYS A 39 8.27 15.57 -2.94
CA CYS A 39 8.55 16.39 -1.76
C CYS A 39 9.56 17.50 -2.05
N ASP A 40 9.38 18.64 -1.39
CA ASP A 40 10.33 19.76 -1.41
C ASP A 40 11.25 19.76 -0.17
N LYS A 41 12.16 20.71 -0.10
CA LYS A 41 13.17 20.85 0.98
C LYS A 41 12.60 20.97 2.40
N ARG A 42 11.31 21.14 2.55
CA ARG A 42 10.64 21.21 3.86
C ARG A 42 10.24 19.83 4.37
N TYR A 43 10.35 18.83 3.51
CA TYR A 43 10.02 17.48 3.89
C TYR A 43 11.10 16.86 4.74
N GLY A 44 10.70 16.35 5.88
CA GLY A 44 11.57 15.60 6.78
C GLY A 44 10.74 14.85 7.80
N ILE A 45 11.25 13.69 8.15
CA ILE A 45 10.68 12.78 9.15
C ILE A 45 11.76 12.49 10.17
N ASP A 46 11.39 12.49 11.43
CA ASP A 46 12.21 12.05 12.57
C ASP A 46 11.30 11.27 13.51
N ARG A 47 11.52 9.96 13.61
CA ARG A 47 10.64 9.05 14.34
C ARG A 47 11.29 7.71 14.71
N GLN A 48 10.57 6.92 15.52
CA GLN A 48 10.88 5.54 15.90
C GLN A 48 9.58 4.76 16.17
N ASP A 49 9.69 3.47 16.48
CA ASP A 49 8.59 2.62 16.96
C ASP A 49 7.40 2.52 15.99
N LEU A 50 7.69 2.42 14.68
CA LEU A 50 6.66 2.30 13.65
C LEU A 50 5.93 0.95 13.64
N GLY A 51 6.55 -0.10 14.14
CA GLY A 51 6.03 -1.47 14.03
C GLY A 51 6.20 -2.11 12.66
N TYR A 52 6.94 -1.49 11.74
CA TYR A 52 7.08 -1.92 10.35
C TYR A 52 8.50 -1.73 9.84
N PHE A 53 8.86 -2.53 8.82
CA PHE A 53 10.03 -2.27 8.00
C PHE A 53 9.70 -1.25 6.90
N MET A 54 10.70 -0.48 6.53
CA MET A 54 10.63 0.52 5.47
C MET A 54 11.41 0.08 4.25
N LEU A 55 10.78 0.16 3.08
CA LEU A 55 11.42 -0.01 1.77
C LEU A 55 11.13 1.24 0.94
N MET A 56 12.16 1.96 0.51
CA MET A 56 12.02 3.21 -0.25
C MET A 56 12.85 3.13 -1.51
N LEU A 57 12.30 3.59 -2.63
CA LEU A 57 12.98 3.70 -3.92
C LEU A 57 13.00 5.16 -4.34
N ILE A 58 14.18 5.72 -4.53
CA ILE A 58 14.35 7.09 -5.01
C ILE A 58 14.20 7.12 -6.53
N GLU A 59 13.31 7.98 -7.04
CA GLU A 59 13.09 8.18 -8.47
C GLU A 59 13.81 9.42 -9.00
N LYS A 60 13.74 10.54 -8.26
CA LYS A 60 14.42 11.78 -8.61
C LYS A 60 14.87 12.53 -7.36
N GLY A 61 15.88 13.37 -7.50
CA GLY A 61 16.44 14.12 -6.40
C GLY A 61 17.26 13.25 -5.46
N THR A 62 17.35 13.64 -4.19
CA THR A 62 18.14 12.94 -3.18
C THR A 62 17.41 12.86 -1.85
N MET A 63 17.70 11.82 -1.09
CA MET A 63 17.20 11.61 0.26
C MET A 63 18.35 11.29 1.20
N ASP A 64 18.52 12.07 2.25
CA ASP A 64 19.44 11.76 3.34
C ASP A 64 18.70 10.97 4.42
N LEU A 65 19.24 9.81 4.79
CA LEU A 65 18.76 8.97 5.88
C LEU A 65 19.79 8.95 7.00
N GLN A 66 19.40 9.36 8.18
CA GLN A 66 20.15 9.16 9.44
C GLN A 66 19.60 7.89 10.11
N TYR A 67 20.48 6.90 10.27
CA TYR A 67 20.12 5.60 10.83
C TYR A 67 21.31 4.98 11.57
N HIS A 68 21.09 4.52 12.80
CA HIS A 68 22.15 3.97 13.66
C HIS A 68 23.41 4.86 13.75
N GLY A 69 23.21 6.18 13.90
CA GLY A 69 24.31 7.15 14.02
C GLY A 69 25.10 7.41 12.73
N LYS A 70 24.66 6.88 11.60
CA LYS A 70 25.24 7.13 10.27
C LYS A 70 24.26 7.89 9.40
N THR A 71 24.80 8.71 8.50
CA THR A 71 24.02 9.36 7.45
C THR A 71 24.41 8.73 6.12
N VAL A 72 23.41 8.36 5.33
CA VAL A 72 23.57 7.89 3.95
C VAL A 72 22.70 8.74 3.03
N THR A 73 23.23 9.10 1.85
CA THR A 73 22.50 9.84 0.82
C THR A 73 22.11 8.88 -0.30
N ALA A 74 20.81 8.74 -0.53
CA ALA A 74 20.26 7.94 -1.60
C ALA A 74 19.97 8.82 -2.83
N HIS A 75 20.35 8.33 -4.01
CA HIS A 75 20.23 8.97 -5.31
C HIS A 75 19.19 8.25 -6.19
N PRO A 76 18.82 8.80 -7.35
CA PRO A 76 17.86 8.16 -8.25
C PRO A 76 18.27 6.71 -8.62
N GLY A 77 17.36 5.78 -8.44
CA GLY A 77 17.55 4.34 -8.62
C GLY A 77 18.02 3.60 -7.37
N ASP A 78 18.43 4.31 -6.32
CA ASP A 78 18.83 3.68 -5.06
C ASP A 78 17.61 3.25 -4.24
N ILE A 79 17.81 2.20 -3.44
CA ILE A 79 16.80 1.65 -2.55
C ILE A 79 17.31 1.73 -1.10
N LEU A 80 16.46 2.21 -0.20
CA LEU A 80 16.68 2.18 1.24
C LEU A 80 15.81 1.08 1.85
N LEU A 81 16.42 0.22 2.69
CA LEU A 81 15.72 -0.79 3.47
C LEU A 81 16.18 -0.69 4.93
N PHE A 82 15.25 -0.36 5.84
CA PHE A 82 15.58 -0.20 7.26
C PHE A 82 14.41 -0.62 8.17
N ASP A 83 14.74 -0.92 9.43
CA ASP A 83 13.74 -1.22 10.46
C ASP A 83 13.14 0.09 10.98
N GLY A 84 11.85 0.29 10.80
CA GLY A 84 11.15 1.47 11.29
C GLY A 84 10.97 1.50 12.83
N ASN A 85 11.25 0.41 13.53
CA ASN A 85 11.25 0.39 15.00
C ASN A 85 12.45 1.12 15.58
N ASP A 86 13.57 1.13 14.86
CA ASP A 86 14.73 1.90 15.23
C ASP A 86 14.52 3.39 14.95
N HIS A 87 15.22 4.24 15.73
CA HIS A 87 15.22 5.68 15.47
C HIS A 87 15.80 5.97 14.08
N HIS A 88 15.04 6.68 13.29
CA HIS A 88 15.43 7.08 11.94
C HIS A 88 14.91 8.49 11.61
N ALA A 89 15.76 9.25 10.93
CA ALA A 89 15.39 10.54 10.39
C ALA A 89 15.78 10.60 8.91
N TYR A 90 14.88 11.12 8.07
CA TYR A 90 15.20 11.35 6.67
C TYR A 90 14.61 12.65 6.16
N HIS A 91 15.34 13.29 5.25
CA HIS A 91 14.97 14.57 4.67
C HIS A 91 15.57 14.74 3.28
N THR A 92 15.10 15.72 2.54
CA THR A 92 15.73 16.15 1.28
C THR A 92 16.18 17.61 1.37
N ALA A 93 17.34 17.92 0.77
CA ALA A 93 17.86 19.28 0.75
C ALA A 93 17.11 20.19 -0.25
N GLU A 94 16.57 19.64 -1.34
CA GLU A 94 15.89 20.42 -2.38
C GLU A 94 14.57 19.78 -2.79
N TYR A 95 14.64 18.66 -3.47
CA TYR A 95 13.50 17.91 -4.04
C TYR A 95 13.78 16.44 -4.02
N VAL A 96 12.74 15.63 -3.78
CA VAL A 96 12.79 14.19 -3.96
C VAL A 96 11.46 13.64 -4.46
N GLU A 97 11.54 12.69 -5.39
CA GLU A 97 10.44 11.83 -5.82
C GLU A 97 10.79 10.40 -5.44
N PHE A 98 9.92 9.72 -4.70
CA PHE A 98 10.20 8.37 -4.22
C PHE A 98 8.95 7.53 -4.00
N TYR A 99 9.08 6.22 -4.21
CA TYR A 99 8.13 5.21 -3.75
C TYR A 99 8.52 4.72 -2.37
N TRP A 100 7.53 4.40 -1.55
CA TRP A 100 7.76 3.86 -0.23
C TRP A 100 6.73 2.78 0.12
N VAL A 101 7.16 1.80 0.92
CA VAL A 101 6.34 0.67 1.38
C VAL A 101 6.65 0.41 2.85
N HIS A 102 5.63 0.43 3.70
CA HIS A 102 5.66 -0.06 5.08
C HIS A 102 5.20 -1.50 5.08
N PHE A 103 5.99 -2.40 5.61
CA PHE A 103 5.67 -3.82 5.57
C PHE A 103 6.09 -4.58 6.82
N SER A 104 5.48 -5.75 7.03
CA SER A 104 5.91 -6.75 8.00
C SER A 104 5.74 -8.15 7.42
N GLY A 105 6.31 -9.15 8.07
CA GLY A 105 6.18 -10.56 7.71
C GLY A 105 6.82 -11.42 8.79
N VAL A 106 6.51 -12.71 8.78
CA VAL A 106 6.93 -13.65 9.84
C VAL A 106 8.45 -13.69 10.03
N ASN A 107 9.20 -13.57 8.95
CA ASN A 107 10.67 -13.58 8.95
C ASN A 107 11.27 -12.27 8.45
N SER A 108 10.53 -11.16 8.57
CA SER A 108 11.01 -9.85 8.09
C SER A 108 12.29 -9.43 8.79
N LEU A 109 12.43 -9.69 10.08
CA LEU A 109 13.60 -9.31 10.86
C LEU A 109 14.84 -10.10 10.40
N GLU A 110 14.72 -11.40 10.27
CA GLU A 110 15.82 -12.27 9.86
C GLU A 110 16.25 -11.95 8.42
N LEU A 111 15.28 -11.74 7.53
CA LEU A 111 15.57 -11.36 6.16
C LEU A 111 16.22 -9.98 6.08
N TYR A 112 15.71 -8.98 6.79
CA TYR A 112 16.32 -7.66 6.88
C TYR A 112 17.76 -7.72 7.38
N GLN A 113 18.02 -8.45 8.47
CA GLN A 113 19.35 -8.62 9.02
C GLN A 113 20.31 -9.31 8.05
N HIS A 114 19.83 -10.32 7.33
CA HIS A 114 20.61 -10.98 6.28
C HIS A 114 20.95 -10.01 5.15
N LEU A 115 19.93 -9.34 4.58
CA LEU A 115 20.09 -8.41 3.47
C LEU A 115 21.05 -7.27 3.78
N THR A 116 20.89 -6.63 4.94
CA THR A 116 21.73 -5.49 5.33
C THR A 116 23.15 -5.92 5.68
N ARG A 117 23.35 -7.12 6.20
CA ARG A 117 24.69 -7.69 6.44
C ARG A 117 25.41 -7.95 5.13
N GLU A 118 24.78 -8.63 4.19
CA GLU A 118 25.36 -8.94 2.88
C GLU A 118 25.67 -7.67 2.05
N ASN A 119 24.82 -6.67 2.15
CA ASN A 119 25.01 -5.38 1.47
C ASN A 119 26.00 -4.45 2.20
N GLY A 120 26.30 -4.71 3.45
CA GLY A 120 27.12 -3.82 4.30
C GLY A 120 26.39 -2.58 4.79
N GLY A 121 25.04 -2.52 4.71
CA GLY A 121 24.22 -1.42 5.19
C GLY A 121 22.83 -1.37 4.56
N VAL A 122 22.11 -0.30 4.86
CA VAL A 122 20.70 -0.10 4.50
C VAL A 122 20.48 0.53 3.12
N LEU A 123 21.55 1.02 2.46
CA LEU A 123 21.52 1.66 1.15
C LEU A 123 21.99 0.68 0.07
N TYR A 124 21.12 0.42 -0.89
CA TYR A 124 21.33 -0.45 -2.05
C TYR A 124 21.47 0.40 -3.30
N THR A 125 22.68 0.45 -3.87
CA THR A 125 23.02 1.35 -4.98
C THR A 125 23.24 0.61 -6.30
N GLY A 126 22.94 1.33 -7.40
CA GLY A 126 23.26 0.92 -8.74
C GLY A 126 22.20 0.07 -9.45
N GLN A 127 22.40 -0.07 -10.77
CA GLN A 127 21.45 -0.76 -11.66
C GLN A 127 21.26 -2.25 -11.36
N LYS A 128 22.14 -2.86 -10.59
CA LYS A 128 21.99 -4.26 -10.14
C LYS A 128 20.70 -4.50 -9.35
N HIS A 129 20.07 -3.44 -8.82
CA HIS A 129 18.79 -3.52 -8.09
C HIS A 129 17.59 -3.09 -8.94
N ALA A 130 17.74 -2.92 -10.26
CA ALA A 130 16.66 -2.49 -11.16
C ALA A 130 15.39 -3.37 -11.08
N ARG A 131 15.57 -4.68 -10.84
CA ARG A 131 14.42 -5.60 -10.63
C ARG A 131 13.67 -5.35 -9.35
N SER A 132 14.37 -5.14 -8.25
CA SER A 132 13.76 -4.76 -6.98
C SER A 132 12.97 -3.46 -7.16
N ALA A 133 13.58 -2.45 -7.80
CA ALA A 133 12.94 -1.19 -8.14
C ALA A 133 11.66 -1.39 -8.99
N ALA A 134 11.70 -2.27 -9.99
CA ALA A 134 10.54 -2.59 -10.82
C ALA A 134 9.38 -3.21 -10.00
N GLN A 135 9.69 -4.11 -9.06
CA GLN A 135 8.68 -4.71 -8.18
C GLN A 135 8.05 -3.66 -7.24
N ILE A 136 8.86 -2.76 -6.67
CA ILE A 136 8.37 -1.67 -5.81
C ILE A 136 7.41 -0.76 -6.60
N ARG A 137 7.80 -0.33 -7.80
CA ARG A 137 6.93 0.48 -8.67
C ARG A 137 5.64 -0.24 -9.02
N THR A 138 5.73 -1.51 -9.39
CA THR A 138 4.57 -2.33 -9.73
C THR A 138 3.63 -2.46 -8.54
N LEU A 139 4.16 -2.76 -7.37
CA LEU A 139 3.39 -2.88 -6.13
C LEU A 139 2.59 -1.59 -5.86
N VAL A 140 3.25 -0.44 -5.80
CA VAL A 140 2.59 0.83 -5.49
C VAL A 140 1.59 1.23 -6.59
N ARG A 141 1.91 1.00 -7.87
CA ARG A 141 0.98 1.26 -8.99
C ARG A 141 -0.26 0.39 -8.95
N GLN A 142 -0.17 -0.84 -8.48
CA GLN A 142 -1.35 -1.70 -8.29
C GLN A 142 -2.31 -1.09 -7.27
N PHE A 143 -1.80 -0.52 -6.18
CA PHE A 143 -2.62 0.22 -5.21
C PHE A 143 -3.21 1.50 -5.84
N ALA A 144 -2.42 2.27 -6.58
CA ALA A 144 -2.84 3.51 -7.23
C ALA A 144 -3.94 3.27 -8.29
N ASN A 145 -3.78 2.23 -9.10
CA ASN A 145 -4.74 1.86 -10.14
C ASN A 145 -5.90 1.03 -9.59
N HIS A 146 -5.94 0.80 -8.29
CA HIS A 146 -6.93 -0.06 -7.66
C HIS A 146 -7.05 -1.42 -8.37
N GLN A 147 -5.95 -1.96 -8.84
CA GLN A 147 -5.97 -3.25 -9.52
C GLN A 147 -6.38 -4.38 -8.57
N LEU A 148 -7.01 -5.35 -9.14
CA LEU A 148 -7.40 -6.60 -8.52
C LEU A 148 -6.22 -7.43 -8.08
N VAL A 149 -5.62 -7.03 -7.00
CA VAL A 149 -4.51 -7.78 -6.46
C VAL A 149 -4.89 -8.24 -5.06
N ASN A 150 -4.81 -9.53 -4.85
CA ASN A 150 -4.99 -10.08 -3.52
C ASN A 150 -3.72 -9.88 -2.67
N GLU A 151 -3.84 -10.04 -1.37
CA GLU A 151 -2.72 -9.96 -0.43
C GLU A 151 -1.55 -10.86 -0.81
N THR A 152 -1.83 -12.01 -1.41
CA THR A 152 -0.82 -12.97 -1.87
C THR A 152 0.05 -12.38 -2.98
N GLU A 153 -0.57 -11.67 -3.91
CA GLU A 153 0.17 -11.01 -4.99
C GLU A 153 1.00 -9.82 -4.48
N HIS A 154 0.46 -9.00 -3.58
CA HIS A 154 1.23 -7.95 -2.92
C HIS A 154 2.41 -8.54 -2.13
N SER A 155 2.17 -9.63 -1.40
CA SER A 155 3.21 -10.37 -0.69
C SER A 155 4.28 -10.90 -1.66
N ARG A 156 3.87 -11.46 -2.81
CA ARG A 156 4.78 -11.96 -3.85
C ARG A 156 5.65 -10.84 -4.42
N LEU A 157 5.05 -9.69 -4.78
CA LEU A 157 5.79 -8.54 -5.30
C LEU A 157 6.77 -8.00 -4.26
N LEU A 158 6.33 -7.85 -3.02
CA LEU A 158 7.17 -7.38 -1.93
C LEU A 158 8.32 -8.37 -1.64
N TYR A 159 8.02 -9.66 -1.53
CA TYR A 159 9.04 -10.68 -1.31
C TYR A 159 10.04 -10.74 -2.48
N ASN A 160 9.57 -10.65 -3.72
CA ASN A 160 10.44 -10.55 -4.89
C ASN A 160 11.33 -9.30 -4.83
N ALA A 161 10.76 -8.13 -4.44
CA ALA A 161 11.55 -6.91 -4.28
C ALA A 161 12.70 -7.12 -3.28
N LEU A 162 12.42 -7.77 -2.15
CA LEU A 162 13.43 -8.07 -1.13
C LEU A 162 14.46 -9.09 -1.62
N CYS A 163 14.02 -10.17 -2.27
CA CYS A 163 14.93 -11.19 -2.83
C CYS A 163 15.85 -10.62 -3.91
N TYR A 164 15.35 -9.71 -4.76
CA TYR A 164 16.18 -9.07 -5.79
C TYR A 164 17.21 -8.09 -5.22
N LEU A 165 17.20 -7.79 -3.94
CA LEU A 165 18.29 -7.06 -3.29
C LEU A 165 19.53 -7.93 -3.08
N THR A 166 19.37 -9.26 -3.01
CA THR A 166 20.50 -10.21 -2.86
C THR A 166 21.10 -10.66 -4.18
N VAL A 167 20.35 -10.60 -5.28
CA VAL A 167 20.71 -11.28 -6.54
C VAL A 167 21.33 -10.30 -7.53
N ASN A 168 22.58 -10.55 -7.89
CA ASN A 168 23.17 -10.02 -9.12
C ASN A 168 22.68 -10.89 -10.29
N GLN A 169 21.75 -10.36 -11.07
CA GLN A 169 21.51 -10.68 -12.49
C GLN A 169 20.10 -11.00 -12.98
N GLU A 170 19.97 -10.61 -14.20
CA GLU A 170 19.00 -10.61 -15.27
C GLU A 170 18.17 -11.88 -15.50
N ALA A 171 16.87 -11.76 -15.56
CA ALA A 171 15.95 -12.50 -16.42
C ALA A 171 14.55 -11.89 -16.45
N ASP A 172 14.02 -11.76 -17.63
CA ASP A 172 12.74 -11.11 -17.98
C ASP A 172 11.49 -11.87 -17.51
N TYR A 173 10.46 -11.10 -17.16
CA TYR A 173 9.08 -11.57 -17.12
C TYR A 173 8.15 -10.53 -17.76
N THR A 174 7.32 -10.99 -18.69
CA THR A 174 6.40 -10.21 -19.51
C THR A 174 4.99 -10.14 -18.96
N ASP A 175 4.28 -9.06 -19.33
CA ASP A 175 2.96 -8.63 -18.91
C ASP A 175 1.78 -9.57 -19.31
N LEU A 176 0.67 -9.49 -18.56
CA LEU A 176 -0.59 -10.20 -18.80
C LEU A 176 -1.70 -9.30 -19.41
N PRO A 177 -2.62 -9.82 -20.22
CA PRO A 177 -3.55 -9.03 -21.02
C PRO A 177 -4.81 -8.51 -20.28
N ASN A 178 -5.37 -7.43 -20.82
CA ASN A 178 -6.35 -6.51 -20.23
C ASN A 178 -7.84 -6.90 -20.35
N ASP A 179 -8.19 -8.16 -20.68
CA ASP A 179 -9.57 -8.57 -21.02
C ASP A 179 -10.26 -9.52 -20.00
N ASP A 180 -9.89 -9.40 -18.73
CA ASP A 180 -10.43 -10.28 -17.68
C ASP A 180 -11.76 -9.78 -17.11
N PRO A 181 -12.84 -10.60 -17.14
CA PRO A 181 -14.14 -10.23 -16.56
C PRO A 181 -14.07 -9.86 -15.07
N VAL A 182 -13.14 -10.41 -14.32
CA VAL A 182 -12.95 -10.09 -12.90
C VAL A 182 -12.35 -8.69 -12.75
N GLN A 183 -11.37 -8.30 -13.59
CA GLN A 183 -10.84 -6.94 -13.61
C GLN A 183 -11.89 -5.90 -13.98
N GLN A 184 -12.73 -6.22 -14.99
CA GLN A 184 -13.85 -5.34 -15.37
C GLN A 184 -14.86 -5.17 -14.23
N ALA A 185 -15.18 -6.26 -13.50
CA ALA A 185 -16.09 -6.19 -12.36
C ALA A 185 -15.53 -5.29 -11.26
N VAL A 186 -14.25 -5.31 -11.02
CA VAL A 186 -13.62 -4.48 -9.99
C VAL A 186 -13.51 -3.04 -10.44
N ALA A 187 -13.13 -2.75 -11.65
CA ALA A 187 -13.17 -1.38 -12.16
C ALA A 187 -14.58 -0.80 -12.00
N TYR A 188 -15.62 -1.61 -12.28
CA TYR A 188 -16.99 -1.21 -12.04
C TYR A 188 -17.30 -0.95 -10.57
N ILE A 189 -16.89 -1.86 -9.66
CA ILE A 189 -17.06 -1.70 -8.21
C ILE A 189 -16.43 -0.38 -7.73
N GLN A 190 -15.23 -0.07 -8.20
CA GLN A 190 -14.49 1.11 -7.79
C GLN A 190 -15.15 2.41 -8.23
N MET A 191 -15.63 2.47 -9.46
CA MET A 191 -16.35 3.63 -9.98
C MET A 191 -17.70 3.86 -9.28
N HIS A 192 -18.29 2.79 -8.73
CA HIS A 192 -19.64 2.78 -8.14
C HIS A 192 -19.66 2.44 -6.65
N LEU A 193 -18.54 2.67 -5.94
CA LEU A 193 -18.37 2.21 -4.56
C LEU A 193 -19.42 2.75 -3.58
N GLY A 194 -19.91 3.97 -3.83
CA GLY A 194 -20.99 4.61 -3.08
C GLY A 194 -22.39 4.10 -3.42
N ASP A 195 -22.56 3.34 -4.51
CA ASP A 195 -23.87 2.90 -5.00
C ASP A 195 -24.35 1.57 -4.38
N ASP A 196 -25.59 1.19 -4.67
CA ASP A 196 -26.15 -0.12 -4.30
C ASP A 196 -25.60 -1.21 -5.24
N LEU A 197 -24.40 -1.71 -4.92
CA LEU A 197 -23.70 -2.72 -5.71
C LEU A 197 -24.28 -4.12 -5.48
N ARG A 198 -25.26 -4.51 -6.32
CA ARG A 198 -25.87 -5.84 -6.27
C ARG A 198 -25.13 -6.84 -7.15
N LEU A 199 -24.93 -8.03 -6.63
CA LEU A 199 -24.25 -9.13 -7.34
C LEU A 199 -24.80 -9.37 -8.75
N LYS A 200 -26.15 -9.33 -8.92
CA LYS A 200 -26.79 -9.51 -10.22
C LYS A 200 -26.41 -8.43 -11.23
N GLN A 201 -26.32 -7.17 -10.78
CA GLN A 201 -25.94 -6.04 -11.63
C GLN A 201 -24.46 -6.15 -12.02
N LEU A 202 -23.60 -6.46 -11.06
CA LEU A 202 -22.17 -6.67 -11.28
C LEU A 202 -21.92 -7.80 -12.29
N ALA A 203 -22.59 -8.94 -12.12
CA ALA A 203 -22.50 -10.07 -13.04
C ALA A 203 -22.95 -9.72 -14.47
N LYS A 204 -24.02 -8.91 -14.59
CA LYS A 204 -24.52 -8.43 -15.89
C LYS A 204 -23.50 -7.54 -16.59
N GLN A 205 -22.78 -6.67 -15.87
CA GLN A 205 -21.76 -5.78 -16.43
C GLN A 205 -20.60 -6.53 -17.10
N VAL A 206 -20.28 -7.70 -16.59
CA VAL A 206 -19.18 -8.53 -17.12
C VAL A 206 -19.68 -9.76 -17.89
N HIS A 207 -20.95 -9.76 -18.30
CA HIS A 207 -21.60 -10.81 -19.09
C HIS A 207 -21.51 -12.22 -18.48
N LEU A 208 -21.53 -12.32 -17.14
CA LEU A 208 -21.46 -13.57 -16.40
C LEU A 208 -22.74 -13.84 -15.60
N SER A 209 -22.96 -15.12 -15.25
CA SER A 209 -23.94 -15.45 -14.21
C SER A 209 -23.39 -15.09 -12.82
N PRO A 210 -24.27 -14.75 -11.85
CA PRO A 210 -23.83 -14.45 -10.47
C PRO A 210 -22.99 -15.55 -9.84
N SER A 211 -23.35 -16.81 -10.04
CA SER A 211 -22.62 -17.97 -9.51
C SER A 211 -21.23 -18.10 -10.14
N HIS A 212 -21.13 -17.83 -11.45
CA HIS A 212 -19.85 -17.88 -12.15
C HIS A 212 -18.92 -16.74 -11.66
N LEU A 213 -19.46 -15.52 -11.50
CA LEU A 213 -18.69 -14.39 -10.96
C LEU A 213 -18.17 -14.68 -9.54
N ILE A 214 -19.01 -15.24 -8.65
CA ILE A 214 -18.56 -15.65 -7.30
C ILE A 214 -17.40 -16.65 -7.39
N ARG A 215 -17.51 -17.67 -8.24
CA ARG A 215 -16.49 -18.69 -8.43
C ARG A 215 -15.17 -18.08 -8.91
N LEU A 216 -15.23 -17.19 -9.90
CA LEU A 216 -14.05 -16.51 -10.43
C LEU A 216 -13.41 -15.57 -9.40
N PHE A 217 -14.20 -14.78 -8.68
CA PHE A 217 -13.70 -13.94 -7.60
C PHE A 217 -12.97 -14.76 -6.53
N ARG A 218 -13.58 -15.87 -6.07
CA ARG A 218 -12.95 -16.76 -5.09
C ARG A 218 -11.67 -17.40 -5.61
N ALA A 219 -11.67 -17.85 -6.87
CA ALA A 219 -10.52 -18.51 -7.48
C ALA A 219 -9.32 -17.55 -7.65
N ARG A 220 -9.58 -16.28 -7.98
CA ARG A 220 -8.52 -15.30 -8.29
C ARG A 220 -8.17 -14.39 -7.15
N LEU A 221 -9.15 -14.01 -6.34
CA LEU A 221 -8.99 -13.01 -5.28
C LEU A 221 -9.10 -13.61 -3.88
N HIS A 222 -9.57 -14.86 -3.78
CA HIS A 222 -9.91 -15.52 -2.52
C HIS A 222 -11.00 -14.81 -1.71
N TYR A 223 -11.71 -13.85 -2.33
CA TYR A 223 -12.87 -13.13 -1.79
C TYR A 223 -14.11 -13.42 -2.63
N SER A 224 -15.29 -13.36 -2.03
CA SER A 224 -16.52 -13.16 -2.80
C SER A 224 -16.62 -11.70 -3.28
N PRO A 225 -17.42 -11.39 -4.32
CA PRO A 225 -17.65 -10.02 -4.73
C PRO A 225 -18.14 -9.10 -3.60
N HIS A 226 -18.98 -9.61 -2.71
CA HIS A 226 -19.48 -8.86 -1.55
C HIS A 226 -18.38 -8.54 -0.54
N GLU A 227 -17.57 -9.52 -0.17
CA GLU A 227 -16.42 -9.30 0.72
C GLU A 227 -15.43 -8.29 0.12
N PHE A 228 -15.20 -8.38 -1.19
CA PHE A 228 -14.36 -7.45 -1.92
C PHE A 228 -14.89 -6.01 -1.86
N ILE A 229 -16.21 -5.81 -2.12
CA ILE A 229 -16.86 -4.49 -2.00
C ILE A 229 -16.68 -3.93 -0.58
N ILE A 230 -16.88 -4.74 0.46
CA ILE A 230 -16.68 -4.32 1.85
C ILE A 230 -15.22 -3.86 2.07
N CYS A 231 -14.24 -4.64 1.61
CA CYS A 231 -12.83 -4.26 1.75
C CYS A 231 -12.54 -2.91 1.07
N MET A 232 -12.97 -2.72 -0.17
CA MET A 232 -12.79 -1.48 -0.91
C MET A 232 -13.46 -0.27 -0.22
N ARG A 233 -14.67 -0.47 0.33
CA ARG A 233 -15.37 0.56 1.11
C ARG A 233 -14.60 0.94 2.38
N MET A 234 -14.03 -0.04 3.06
CA MET A 234 -13.21 0.22 4.26
C MET A 234 -11.93 0.98 3.91
N ASP A 235 -11.28 0.63 2.82
CA ASP A 235 -10.06 1.32 2.39
C ASP A 235 -10.35 2.78 2.00
N ARG A 236 -11.42 3.01 1.23
CA ARG A 236 -11.87 4.37 0.92
C ARG A 236 -12.25 5.15 2.20
N ALA A 237 -12.94 4.50 3.15
CA ALA A 237 -13.30 5.11 4.42
C ALA A 237 -12.06 5.50 5.24
N LYS A 238 -11.07 4.62 5.34
CA LYS A 238 -9.78 4.92 6.02
C LYS A 238 -9.12 6.16 5.40
N TYR A 239 -9.06 6.21 4.07
CA TYR A 239 -8.54 7.37 3.36
C TYR A 239 -9.28 8.66 3.73
N LEU A 240 -10.61 8.65 3.63
CA LEU A 240 -11.44 9.83 3.94
C LEU A 240 -11.34 10.26 5.41
N LEU A 241 -11.27 9.29 6.34
CA LEU A 241 -11.09 9.57 7.76
C LEU A 241 -9.78 10.30 8.05
N LYS A 242 -8.72 10.01 7.28
CA LYS A 242 -7.39 10.59 7.47
C LYS A 242 -7.17 11.86 6.64
N SER A 243 -7.76 11.95 5.45
CA SER A 243 -7.51 13.03 4.52
C SER A 243 -8.52 14.17 4.58
N THR A 244 -9.64 14.00 5.32
CA THR A 244 -10.73 14.98 5.35
C THR A 244 -11.28 15.22 6.76
N GLU A 245 -11.99 16.34 6.94
CA GLU A 245 -12.79 16.65 8.15
C GLU A 245 -14.26 16.25 7.99
N LEU A 246 -14.62 15.46 6.99
CA LEU A 246 -16.00 15.04 6.78
C LEU A 246 -16.58 14.34 8.00
N PRO A 247 -17.83 14.62 8.37
CA PRO A 247 -18.52 13.88 9.44
C PRO A 247 -18.53 12.38 9.15
N ILE A 248 -18.47 11.57 10.19
CA ILE A 248 -18.51 10.08 10.07
C ILE A 248 -19.72 9.62 9.24
N LYS A 249 -20.87 10.25 9.46
CA LYS A 249 -22.09 10.00 8.68
C LYS A 249 -21.88 10.27 7.17
N ALA A 250 -21.22 11.36 6.82
CA ALA A 250 -20.96 11.71 5.43
C ALA A 250 -19.99 10.71 4.76
N ILE A 251 -18.95 10.31 5.48
CA ILE A 251 -18.02 9.26 5.00
C ILE A 251 -18.77 7.94 4.80
N GLY A 252 -19.62 7.53 5.76
CA GLY A 252 -20.43 6.34 5.62
C GLY A 252 -21.31 6.36 4.36
N ALA A 253 -21.96 7.50 4.08
CA ALA A 253 -22.78 7.69 2.89
C ALA A 253 -21.93 7.62 1.61
N GLU A 254 -20.77 8.29 1.57
CA GLU A 254 -19.87 8.30 0.41
C GLU A 254 -19.35 6.90 0.05
N VAL A 255 -19.11 6.07 1.05
CA VAL A 255 -18.68 4.68 0.82
C VAL A 255 -19.84 3.68 0.74
N GLY A 256 -21.08 4.14 0.56
CA GLY A 256 -22.25 3.32 0.23
C GLY A 256 -22.98 2.68 1.40
N TYR A 257 -22.88 3.25 2.61
CA TYR A 257 -23.71 2.84 3.77
C TYR A 257 -24.87 3.79 3.96
N ARG A 258 -26.07 3.24 4.16
CA ARG A 258 -27.30 4.03 4.31
C ARG A 258 -27.38 4.76 5.67
N THR A 259 -26.75 4.22 6.69
CA THR A 259 -26.77 4.80 8.04
C THR A 259 -25.39 4.83 8.66
N GLU A 260 -25.14 5.82 9.52
CA GLU A 260 -23.90 5.91 10.29
C GLU A 260 -23.66 4.69 11.19
N ALA A 261 -24.72 4.14 11.76
CA ALA A 261 -24.65 2.95 12.61
C ALA A 261 -24.16 1.71 11.82
N SER A 262 -24.71 1.47 10.62
CA SER A 262 -24.29 0.35 9.77
C SER A 262 -22.85 0.51 9.28
N PHE A 263 -22.43 1.73 8.98
CA PHE A 263 -21.04 2.03 8.65
C PHE A 263 -20.10 1.78 9.83
N THR A 264 -20.43 2.36 10.99
CA THR A 264 -19.60 2.25 12.20
C THR A 264 -19.45 0.79 12.64
N GLY A 265 -20.54 0.01 12.59
CA GLY A 265 -20.49 -1.43 12.89
C GLY A 265 -19.57 -2.16 11.92
N ALA A 266 -19.79 -2.05 10.60
CA ALA A 266 -18.97 -2.71 9.58
C ALA A 266 -17.49 -2.30 9.65
N PHE A 267 -17.22 -1.02 9.92
CA PHE A 267 -15.85 -0.53 10.04
C PHE A 267 -15.17 -1.11 11.30
N THR A 268 -15.88 -1.11 12.44
CA THR A 268 -15.34 -1.65 13.70
C THR A 268 -15.08 -3.15 13.60
N ASP A 269 -15.99 -3.90 12.98
CA ASP A 269 -15.84 -5.35 12.77
C ASP A 269 -14.63 -5.69 11.89
N LYS A 270 -14.36 -4.86 10.87
CA LYS A 270 -13.26 -5.10 9.92
C LYS A 270 -11.90 -4.56 10.39
N ILE A 271 -11.89 -3.41 11.07
CA ILE A 271 -10.66 -2.66 11.40
C ILE A 271 -10.28 -2.82 12.89
N GLY A 272 -11.20 -3.31 13.71
CA GLY A 272 -10.96 -3.52 15.14
C GLY A 272 -11.15 -2.27 16.01
N VAL A 273 -11.32 -1.09 15.41
CA VAL A 273 -11.55 0.18 16.11
C VAL A 273 -12.64 1.00 15.42
N SER A 274 -13.32 1.87 16.17
CA SER A 274 -14.36 2.73 15.58
C SER A 274 -13.78 3.75 14.59
N PRO A 275 -14.56 4.23 13.59
CA PRO A 275 -14.12 5.25 12.64
C PRO A 275 -13.60 6.52 13.34
N ARG A 276 -14.24 6.94 14.44
CA ARG A 276 -13.82 8.11 15.21
C ARG A 276 -12.44 7.90 15.83
N LYS A 277 -12.23 6.77 16.49
CA LYS A 277 -10.93 6.41 17.08
C LYS A 277 -9.85 6.26 16.00
N PHE A 278 -10.19 5.65 14.87
CA PHE A 278 -9.27 5.53 13.74
C PHE A 278 -8.81 6.90 13.19
N ARG A 279 -9.72 7.88 13.13
CA ARG A 279 -9.39 9.26 12.73
C ARG A 279 -8.35 9.90 13.65
N GLU A 280 -8.42 9.64 14.96
CA GLU A 280 -7.56 10.22 16.00
C GLU A 280 -6.17 9.58 16.05
N PHE A 281 -5.96 8.37 15.49
CA PHE A 281 -4.62 7.78 15.43
C PHE A 281 -3.68 8.66 14.61
N PRO A 282 -2.43 8.90 15.06
CA PRO A 282 -1.46 9.58 14.23
C PRO A 282 -1.26 8.79 12.93
N LEU A 283 -1.10 9.50 11.81
CA LEU A 283 -0.52 8.90 10.60
C LEU A 283 0.93 8.62 10.96
N GLY A 284 1.24 7.35 11.18
CA GLY A 284 2.43 6.74 11.73
C GLY A 284 3.76 7.41 11.54
#